data_3eac711ea69a2384d7d42d6bcb19c646
#
_entry.id   3eac711ea69a2384d7d42d6bcb19c646
#
_cell.length_a   1.000
_cell.length_b   1.000
_cell.length_c   1.000
_cell.angle_alpha   90.00
_cell.angle_beta   90.00
_cell.angle_gamma   90.00
#
_symmetry.space_group_name_H-M   'P 1'
#
loop_
_entity.id
_entity.type
_entity.pdbx_description
1 polymer ?
#
loop_
_entity_poly.entity_id
_entity_poly.type
_entity_poly.pdbx_seq_one_letter_code
_entity_poly.pdbx_strand_id
1 'polypeptide(L)'
;MNITHLLTIQKDDLIDILKLSSTKSGSHSYLFVPEVKENKVCLVAHIDTVWDESTLPNKPKAQSTLSKKAQSTSLKQSTVGNKLLIHDTKKGFIYSPNGLGADDRAGVYGVLKLLSTIPEPNTPYVLLTDLEESGGAGAYEAVDLYKEELANCTMFIELDRRGANDCVFYNSEHGEFASYIESFGFVEAMGSFSDISIIAPEFERCAVNLSIGYYNEHTSKEYLNTNEMEVTIARTRKLIKDATKKAKHWEHISTPTRWGYGAEGSVWSDKDFIDCTECGELYFLDDMELLQWTCTKCEAKLSLLNVGI
;
A
#
# COMPACT_ATOMS: atom_id res chain seq x y z
N MET A 1 -1.10 -7.48 -17.46
CA MET A 1 -2.40 -7.51 -16.75
C MET A 1 -2.95 -6.08 -16.71
N ASN A 2 -4.27 -5.84 -16.82
CA ASN A 2 -4.85 -4.49 -16.71
C ASN A 2 -5.45 -4.27 -15.31
N ILE A 3 -5.65 -3.00 -14.92
CA ILE A 3 -6.15 -2.65 -13.57
C ILE A 3 -7.51 -3.27 -13.27
N THR A 4 -8.43 -3.31 -14.22
CA THR A 4 -9.75 -3.91 -14.03
C THR A 4 -9.66 -5.40 -13.69
N HIS A 5 -8.74 -6.12 -14.34
CA HIS A 5 -8.50 -7.53 -14.04
C HIS A 5 -7.93 -7.72 -12.63
N LEU A 6 -6.94 -6.90 -12.22
CA LEU A 6 -6.36 -6.94 -10.86
C LEU A 6 -7.40 -6.65 -9.77
N LEU A 7 -8.31 -5.70 -10.02
CA LEU A 7 -9.38 -5.37 -9.09
C LEU A 7 -10.48 -6.46 -8.96
N THR A 8 -10.47 -7.46 -9.84
CA THR A 8 -11.51 -8.50 -9.89
C THR A 8 -11.00 -9.93 -9.72
N ILE A 9 -9.69 -10.16 -9.91
CA ILE A 9 -9.08 -11.48 -9.75
C ILE A 9 -9.17 -11.93 -8.29
N GLN A 10 -9.48 -13.21 -8.07
CA GLN A 10 -9.40 -13.79 -6.73
C GLN A 10 -7.95 -13.86 -6.28
N LYS A 11 -7.72 -13.73 -4.97
CA LYS A 11 -6.37 -13.74 -4.40
C LYS A 11 -5.61 -15.02 -4.76
N ASP A 12 -6.25 -16.18 -4.63
CA ASP A 12 -5.62 -17.46 -4.93
C ASP A 12 -5.19 -17.59 -6.40
N ASP A 13 -6.02 -17.13 -7.34
CA ASP A 13 -5.68 -17.10 -8.76
C ASP A 13 -4.48 -16.17 -9.05
N LEU A 14 -4.42 -15.02 -8.35
CA LEU A 14 -3.28 -14.11 -8.45
C LEU A 14 -2.01 -14.75 -7.89
N ILE A 15 -2.09 -15.39 -6.74
CA ILE A 15 -0.98 -16.14 -6.12
C ILE A 15 -0.42 -17.20 -7.08
N ASP A 16 -1.29 -17.96 -7.73
CA ASP A 16 -0.86 -18.99 -8.68
C ASP A 16 -0.10 -18.37 -9.88
N ILE A 17 -0.59 -17.24 -10.41
CA ILE A 17 0.12 -16.50 -11.46
C ILE A 17 1.49 -16.01 -10.97
N LEU A 18 1.56 -15.46 -9.76
CA LEU A 18 2.80 -14.93 -9.20
C LEU A 18 3.83 -16.02 -8.94
N LYS A 19 3.42 -17.18 -8.42
CA LYS A 19 4.29 -18.35 -8.23
C LYS A 19 4.93 -18.84 -9.52
N LEU A 20 4.19 -18.75 -10.63
CA LEU A 20 4.69 -19.16 -11.95
C LEU A 20 5.55 -18.10 -12.63
N SER A 21 5.37 -16.82 -12.32
CA SER A 21 6.00 -15.72 -13.05
C SER A 21 7.14 -15.03 -12.30
N SER A 22 7.17 -15.11 -10.98
CA SER A 22 8.25 -14.53 -10.17
C SER A 22 9.56 -15.31 -10.30
N THR A 23 10.67 -14.64 -10.06
CA THR A 23 12.01 -15.27 -10.06
C THR A 23 12.20 -16.15 -8.82
N LYS A 24 11.68 -15.72 -7.69
CA LYS A 24 11.66 -16.44 -6.42
C LYS A 24 10.29 -16.29 -5.77
N SER A 25 9.81 -17.32 -5.11
CA SER A 25 8.52 -17.28 -4.40
C SER A 25 8.61 -17.98 -3.05
N GLY A 26 8.06 -17.32 -2.02
CA GLY A 26 7.75 -17.90 -0.72
C GLY A 26 6.29 -18.33 -0.62
N SER A 27 5.80 -18.44 0.59
CA SER A 27 4.36 -18.66 0.88
C SER A 27 3.55 -17.39 0.72
N HIS A 28 4.11 -16.25 1.13
CA HIS A 28 3.47 -14.93 1.21
C HIS A 28 4.30 -13.82 0.56
N SER A 29 5.30 -14.16 -0.25
CA SER A 29 6.18 -13.18 -0.89
C SER A 29 6.67 -13.66 -2.26
N TYR A 30 6.76 -12.73 -3.21
CA TYR A 30 7.08 -13.04 -4.62
C TYR A 30 8.07 -11.99 -5.14
N LEU A 31 9.29 -12.42 -5.45
CA LEU A 31 10.36 -11.53 -5.90
C LEU A 31 10.67 -11.72 -7.39
N PHE A 32 10.66 -10.61 -8.12
CA PHE A 32 11.11 -10.51 -9.49
C PHE A 32 12.50 -9.84 -9.49
N VAL A 33 13.50 -10.59 -9.93
CA VAL A 33 14.88 -10.13 -10.03
C VAL A 33 15.20 -9.86 -11.48
N PRO A 34 15.68 -8.64 -11.85
CA PRO A 34 16.06 -8.33 -13.23
C PRO A 34 17.27 -9.17 -13.68
N GLU A 35 17.38 -9.44 -14.98
CA GLU A 35 18.53 -10.16 -15.55
C GLU A 35 19.82 -9.34 -15.38
N VAL A 36 19.75 -8.05 -15.63
CA VAL A 36 20.85 -7.10 -15.45
C VAL A 36 20.66 -6.35 -14.14
N LYS A 37 21.53 -6.63 -13.17
CA LYS A 37 21.43 -6.10 -11.79
C LYS A 37 22.07 -4.72 -11.61
N GLU A 38 22.05 -3.86 -12.64
CA GLU A 38 22.56 -2.50 -12.52
C GLU A 38 21.61 -1.57 -11.79
N ASN A 39 20.32 -1.71 -12.03
CA ASN A 39 19.29 -1.00 -11.26
C ASN A 39 19.01 -1.76 -9.97
N LYS A 40 19.24 -1.08 -8.88
CA LYS A 40 19.08 -1.64 -7.53
C LYS A 40 17.91 -1.00 -6.77
N VAL A 41 16.96 -0.42 -7.47
CA VAL A 41 15.70 0.05 -6.89
C VAL A 41 14.78 -1.15 -6.74
N CYS A 42 14.21 -1.37 -5.56
CA CYS A 42 13.18 -2.35 -5.33
C CYS A 42 11.81 -1.67 -5.22
N LEU A 43 10.87 -2.06 -6.05
CA LEU A 43 9.48 -1.65 -5.95
C LEU A 43 8.72 -2.65 -5.07
N VAL A 44 7.84 -2.16 -4.20
CA VAL A 44 7.05 -2.96 -3.26
C VAL A 44 5.56 -2.66 -3.42
N ALA A 45 4.71 -3.66 -3.27
CA ALA A 45 3.26 -3.55 -3.19
C ALA A 45 2.68 -4.82 -2.54
N HIS A 46 1.50 -4.75 -1.91
CA HIS A 46 0.87 -5.95 -1.34
C HIS A 46 -0.32 -6.46 -2.18
N ILE A 47 -0.54 -7.78 -2.16
CA ILE A 47 -1.55 -8.42 -3.01
C ILE A 47 -2.87 -8.68 -2.30
N ASP A 48 -2.89 -8.75 -0.98
CA ASP A 48 -4.11 -8.91 -0.21
C ASP A 48 -4.93 -7.62 -0.14
N THR A 49 -6.16 -7.74 0.25
CA THR A 49 -7.08 -6.63 0.50
C THR A 49 -8.02 -7.00 1.63
N VAL A 50 -8.54 -6.04 2.37
CA VAL A 50 -9.58 -6.29 3.39
C VAL A 50 -10.86 -6.93 2.81
N TRP A 51 -10.99 -6.96 1.48
CA TRP A 51 -12.15 -7.52 0.77
C TRP A 51 -11.95 -8.95 0.28
N ASP A 52 -10.83 -9.58 0.55
CA ASP A 52 -10.58 -10.97 0.20
C ASP A 52 -11.50 -11.92 1.01
N GLU A 53 -11.91 -13.03 0.39
CA GLU A 53 -13.02 -13.87 0.92
C GLU A 53 -12.80 -14.42 2.33
N SER A 54 -11.56 -14.53 2.78
CA SER A 54 -11.20 -15.01 4.13
C SER A 54 -11.54 -14.04 5.26
N THR A 55 -11.84 -12.78 4.96
CA THR A 55 -12.06 -11.72 5.94
C THR A 55 -13.53 -11.32 6.12
N LEU A 56 -14.47 -11.82 5.27
CA LEU A 56 -15.84 -11.39 5.29
C LEU A 56 -16.78 -12.39 6.01
N PRO A 57 -17.34 -12.02 7.18
CA PRO A 57 -18.48 -12.76 7.74
C PRO A 57 -19.72 -12.50 6.89
N ASN A 58 -20.25 -13.55 6.23
CA ASN A 58 -21.56 -13.60 5.55
C ASN A 58 -21.91 -12.43 4.61
N LYS A 59 -21.55 -12.56 3.33
CA LYS A 59 -21.92 -11.62 2.26
C LYS A 59 -23.45 -11.43 2.17
N PRO A 60 -23.97 -10.20 2.17
CA PRO A 60 -25.32 -9.95 1.66
C PRO A 60 -25.33 -10.23 0.16
N LYS A 61 -26.19 -11.13 -0.31
CA LYS A 61 -26.42 -11.37 -1.73
C LYS A 61 -26.78 -10.03 -2.40
N ALA A 62 -25.95 -9.59 -3.34
CA ALA A 62 -26.18 -8.38 -4.10
C ALA A 62 -27.54 -8.45 -4.80
N GLN A 63 -28.53 -7.72 -4.29
CA GLN A 63 -29.77 -7.49 -5.03
C GLN A 63 -29.51 -6.46 -6.10
N SER A 64 -29.55 -6.87 -7.36
CA SER A 64 -29.44 -6.03 -8.53
C SER A 64 -30.71 -5.16 -8.71
N THR A 65 -30.86 -4.13 -7.89
CA THR A 65 -31.89 -3.10 -8.08
C THR A 65 -31.28 -1.76 -8.44
N LEU A 66 -30.47 -1.72 -9.50
CA LEU A 66 -30.13 -0.48 -10.15
C LEU A 66 -31.15 -0.21 -11.26
N SER A 67 -32.01 0.79 -11.01
CA SER A 67 -33.00 1.23 -11.98
C SER A 67 -32.34 1.62 -13.30
N LYS A 68 -32.95 1.21 -14.44
CA LYS A 68 -32.52 1.47 -15.83
C LYS A 68 -32.47 2.98 -16.22
N LYS A 69 -32.20 3.89 -15.31
CA LYS A 69 -32.37 5.34 -15.53
C LYS A 69 -31.08 6.19 -15.49
N ALA A 70 -29.88 5.62 -15.69
CA ALA A 70 -28.67 6.42 -15.85
C ALA A 70 -27.75 5.81 -16.94
N GLN A 71 -28.14 5.88 -18.19
CA GLN A 71 -27.20 5.72 -19.29
C GLN A 71 -26.51 7.05 -19.56
N SER A 72 -25.59 7.44 -18.69
CA SER A 72 -24.53 8.36 -19.07
C SER A 72 -23.52 7.56 -19.91
N THR A 73 -23.21 8.00 -21.11
CA THR A 73 -22.29 7.34 -22.06
C THR A 73 -20.85 7.17 -21.52
N SER A 74 -20.55 7.69 -20.34
CA SER A 74 -19.24 7.61 -19.68
C SER A 74 -19.12 6.50 -18.64
N LEU A 75 -20.24 5.94 -18.18
CA LEU A 75 -20.21 4.87 -17.15
C LEU A 75 -20.19 3.51 -17.85
N LYS A 76 -19.10 2.77 -17.66
CA LYS A 76 -18.98 1.38 -18.05
C LYS A 76 -19.18 0.51 -16.82
N GLN A 77 -19.97 -0.54 -16.96
CA GLN A 77 -20.16 -1.57 -15.94
C GLN A 77 -19.53 -2.86 -16.43
N SER A 78 -18.77 -3.51 -15.57
CA SER A 78 -18.26 -4.85 -15.81
C SER A 78 -18.48 -5.70 -14.56
N THR A 79 -18.89 -6.94 -14.76
CA THR A 79 -19.02 -7.91 -13.67
C THR A 79 -18.04 -9.03 -13.97
N VAL A 80 -17.14 -9.30 -13.05
CA VAL A 80 -16.20 -10.43 -13.11
C VAL A 80 -16.36 -11.22 -11.82
N GLY A 81 -16.72 -12.50 -11.95
CA GLY A 81 -17.15 -13.29 -10.80
C GLY A 81 -18.35 -12.62 -10.09
N ASN A 82 -18.22 -12.36 -8.80
CA ASN A 82 -19.25 -11.70 -7.99
C ASN A 82 -19.03 -10.19 -7.80
N LYS A 83 -17.99 -9.62 -8.39
CA LYS A 83 -17.61 -8.22 -8.20
C LYS A 83 -18.12 -7.34 -9.35
N LEU A 84 -18.93 -6.35 -9.00
CA LEU A 84 -19.38 -5.31 -9.93
C LEU A 84 -18.43 -4.13 -9.90
N LEU A 85 -17.79 -3.82 -11.02
CA LEU A 85 -17.00 -2.59 -11.17
C LEU A 85 -17.80 -1.55 -11.96
N ILE A 86 -17.75 -0.31 -11.51
CA ILE A 86 -18.30 0.85 -12.20
C ILE A 86 -17.12 1.78 -12.53
N HIS A 87 -16.93 2.02 -13.82
CA HIS A 87 -15.86 2.86 -14.32
C HIS A 87 -16.44 4.11 -14.99
N ASP A 88 -16.25 5.28 -14.37
CA ASP A 88 -16.51 6.57 -15.00
C ASP A 88 -15.30 6.96 -15.88
N THR A 89 -15.37 6.64 -17.14
CA THR A 89 -14.25 6.85 -18.08
C THR A 89 -13.99 8.33 -18.39
N LYS A 90 -14.90 9.25 -18.08
CA LYS A 90 -14.66 10.70 -18.21
C LYS A 90 -13.87 11.26 -17.04
N LYS A 91 -14.19 10.79 -15.85
CA LYS A 91 -13.51 11.23 -14.62
C LYS A 91 -12.28 10.39 -14.30
N GLY A 92 -12.15 9.19 -14.87
CA GLY A 92 -11.10 8.23 -14.56
C GLY A 92 -11.31 7.53 -13.23
N PHE A 93 -12.55 7.44 -12.72
CA PHE A 93 -12.84 6.80 -11.44
C PHE A 93 -13.33 5.37 -11.62
N ILE A 94 -12.78 4.46 -10.82
CA ILE A 94 -13.28 3.10 -10.67
C ILE A 94 -13.74 2.92 -9.22
N TYR A 95 -14.91 2.34 -9.03
CA TYR A 95 -15.46 2.00 -7.72
C TYR A 95 -16.32 0.74 -7.77
N SER A 96 -16.59 0.16 -6.60
CA SER A 96 -17.42 -1.02 -6.45
C SER A 96 -18.32 -0.86 -5.24
N PRO A 97 -19.63 -1.12 -5.34
CA PRO A 97 -20.52 -1.09 -4.19
C PRO A 97 -20.25 -2.21 -3.16
N ASN A 98 -19.45 -3.19 -3.53
CA ASN A 98 -19.11 -4.35 -2.69
C ASN A 98 -17.65 -4.30 -2.18
N GLY A 99 -17.04 -3.11 -2.14
CA GLY A 99 -15.63 -2.94 -1.86
C GLY A 99 -14.76 -3.06 -3.10
N LEU A 100 -13.76 -2.21 -3.22
CA LEU A 100 -12.93 -2.14 -4.43
C LEU A 100 -11.64 -2.94 -4.29
N GLY A 101 -10.91 -2.81 -3.17
CA GLY A 101 -9.58 -3.38 -2.96
C GLY A 101 -8.55 -2.76 -3.91
N ALA A 102 -8.64 -1.44 -4.12
CA ALA A 102 -7.60 -0.68 -4.79
C ALA A 102 -6.36 -0.52 -3.91
N ASP A 103 -6.54 -0.55 -2.64
CA ASP A 103 -5.61 -0.84 -1.59
C ASP A 103 -5.39 -2.37 -1.52
N ASP A 104 -4.25 -2.99 -1.97
CA ASP A 104 -3.24 -2.31 -2.80
C ASP A 104 -3.12 -2.91 -4.22
N ARG A 105 -4.24 -3.35 -4.80
CA ARG A 105 -4.25 -3.84 -6.19
C ARG A 105 -3.85 -2.75 -7.20
N ALA A 106 -3.94 -1.46 -6.82
CA ALA A 106 -3.47 -0.35 -7.63
C ALA A 106 -1.93 -0.28 -7.64
N GLY A 107 -1.28 -0.47 -6.49
CA GLY A 107 0.17 -0.58 -6.41
C GLY A 107 0.69 -1.81 -7.13
N VAL A 108 0.07 -2.98 -6.94
CA VAL A 108 0.41 -4.18 -7.73
C VAL A 108 0.38 -3.89 -9.23
N TYR A 109 -0.67 -3.20 -9.72
CA TYR A 109 -0.71 -2.77 -11.13
C TYR A 109 0.46 -1.86 -11.48
N GLY A 110 0.75 -0.87 -10.64
CA GLY A 110 1.81 0.11 -10.85
C GLY A 110 3.19 -0.54 -10.97
N VAL A 111 3.55 -1.39 -10.01
CA VAL A 111 4.86 -2.06 -9.99
C VAL A 111 5.03 -3.05 -11.15
N LEU A 112 3.99 -3.85 -11.47
CA LEU A 112 4.03 -4.78 -12.61
C LEU A 112 4.09 -4.04 -13.95
N LYS A 113 3.43 -2.89 -14.08
CA LYS A 113 3.51 -2.03 -15.26
C LYS A 113 4.90 -1.42 -15.42
N LEU A 114 5.52 -0.98 -14.33
CA LEU A 114 6.90 -0.49 -14.34
C LEU A 114 7.89 -1.60 -14.71
N LEU A 115 7.76 -2.78 -14.10
CA LEU A 115 8.56 -3.96 -14.43
C LEU A 115 8.50 -4.29 -15.92
N SER A 116 7.31 -4.34 -16.50
CA SER A 116 7.10 -4.74 -17.90
C SER A 116 7.47 -3.67 -18.93
N THR A 117 7.64 -2.42 -18.52
CA THR A 117 7.82 -1.28 -19.44
C THR A 117 9.12 -0.50 -19.28
N ILE A 118 9.90 -0.80 -18.25
CA ILE A 118 11.26 -0.29 -18.09
C ILE A 118 12.23 -1.35 -18.61
N PRO A 119 12.96 -1.08 -19.73
CA PRO A 119 13.85 -2.09 -20.30
C PRO A 119 15.15 -2.18 -19.51
N GLU A 120 15.85 -3.31 -19.66
CA GLU A 120 17.21 -3.46 -19.19
C GLU A 120 18.15 -2.35 -19.77
N PRO A 121 19.16 -1.91 -19.03
CA PRO A 121 19.55 -2.38 -17.68
C PRO A 121 18.81 -1.67 -16.53
N ASN A 122 17.75 -0.92 -16.81
CA ASN A 122 17.05 -0.09 -15.81
C ASN A 122 15.86 -0.78 -15.18
N THR A 123 15.63 -2.06 -15.47
CA THR A 123 14.51 -2.84 -14.89
C THR A 123 14.68 -2.94 -13.36
N PRO A 124 13.69 -2.52 -12.56
CA PRO A 124 13.78 -2.60 -11.10
C PRO A 124 13.57 -4.02 -10.59
N TYR A 125 13.99 -4.30 -9.35
CA TYR A 125 13.44 -5.39 -8.58
C TYR A 125 11.97 -5.10 -8.27
N VAL A 126 11.15 -6.13 -8.19
CA VAL A 126 9.77 -6.01 -7.70
C VAL A 126 9.52 -7.07 -6.64
N LEU A 127 9.09 -6.64 -5.47
CA LEU A 127 8.64 -7.49 -4.39
C LEU A 127 7.14 -7.30 -4.21
N LEU A 128 6.40 -8.40 -4.30
CA LEU A 128 4.98 -8.44 -3.96
C LEU A 128 4.81 -9.28 -2.69
N THR A 129 4.08 -8.75 -1.74
CA THR A 129 3.83 -9.35 -0.42
C THR A 129 2.36 -9.72 -0.25
N ASP A 130 2.05 -10.60 0.66
CA ASP A 130 0.71 -10.97 1.10
C ASP A 130 0.62 -10.77 2.62
N LEU A 131 -0.58 -10.58 3.14
CA LEU A 131 -0.86 -10.38 4.57
C LEU A 131 -0.31 -9.07 5.16
N GLU A 132 -0.24 -8.01 4.36
CA GLU A 132 0.03 -6.65 4.85
C GLU A 132 -1.08 -6.20 5.80
N GLU A 133 -2.34 -6.36 5.39
CA GLU A 133 -3.57 -6.04 6.12
C GLU A 133 -3.74 -6.84 7.43
N SER A 134 -2.87 -7.82 7.64
CA SER A 134 -2.85 -8.70 8.80
C SER A 134 -1.51 -8.64 9.55
N GLY A 135 -0.75 -7.53 9.40
CA GLY A 135 0.48 -7.25 10.14
C GLY A 135 1.78 -7.59 9.40
N GLY A 136 1.78 -7.63 8.07
CA GLY A 136 2.99 -7.65 7.24
C GLY A 136 3.76 -8.98 7.23
N ALA A 137 3.07 -10.11 7.39
CA ALA A 137 3.75 -11.42 7.42
C ALA A 137 4.56 -11.70 6.15
N GLY A 138 4.08 -11.24 4.97
CA GLY A 138 4.82 -11.34 3.71
C GLY A 138 6.10 -10.53 3.69
N ALA A 139 6.13 -9.36 4.31
CA ALA A 139 7.33 -8.53 4.44
C ALA A 139 8.38 -9.22 5.32
N TYR A 140 7.99 -9.76 6.46
CA TYR A 140 8.91 -10.55 7.32
C TYR A 140 9.45 -11.77 6.59
N GLU A 141 8.59 -12.53 5.88
CA GLU A 141 9.05 -13.66 5.07
C GLU A 141 10.04 -13.23 4.00
N ALA A 142 9.80 -12.11 3.31
CA ALA A 142 10.67 -11.59 2.26
C ALA A 142 12.06 -11.21 2.79
N VAL A 143 12.14 -10.58 3.96
CA VAL A 143 13.41 -10.24 4.64
C VAL A 143 14.25 -11.50 4.87
N ASP A 144 13.63 -12.57 5.33
CA ASP A 144 14.32 -13.84 5.61
C ASP A 144 14.74 -14.57 4.33
N LEU A 145 13.80 -14.72 3.37
CA LEU A 145 14.01 -15.56 2.19
C LEU A 145 14.85 -14.89 1.10
N TYR A 146 14.80 -13.56 0.97
CA TYR A 146 15.44 -12.82 -0.13
C TYR A 146 16.54 -11.88 0.34
N LYS A 147 17.15 -12.21 1.49
CA LYS A 147 18.17 -11.40 2.14
C LYS A 147 19.30 -10.96 1.20
N GLU A 148 19.79 -11.89 0.38
CA GLU A 148 20.89 -11.61 -0.55
C GLU A 148 20.49 -10.63 -1.66
N GLU A 149 19.28 -10.78 -2.22
CA GLU A 149 18.79 -9.92 -3.28
C GLU A 149 18.44 -8.52 -2.76
N LEU A 150 17.70 -8.46 -1.66
CA LEU A 150 17.24 -7.20 -1.08
C LEU A 150 18.40 -6.37 -0.49
N ALA A 151 19.43 -7.02 0.06
CA ALA A 151 20.64 -6.33 0.53
C ALA A 151 21.40 -5.61 -0.61
N ASN A 152 21.23 -6.02 -1.86
CA ASN A 152 21.80 -5.34 -3.02
C ASN A 152 21.00 -4.11 -3.45
N CYS A 153 19.78 -3.92 -2.94
CA CYS A 153 18.96 -2.76 -3.31
C CYS A 153 19.52 -1.47 -2.70
N THR A 154 19.39 -0.38 -3.43
CA THR A 154 19.88 0.94 -3.02
C THR A 154 18.82 1.76 -2.30
N MET A 155 17.54 1.44 -2.52
CA MET A 155 16.37 2.01 -1.88
C MET A 155 15.15 1.13 -2.15
N PHE A 156 14.11 1.31 -1.34
CA PHE A 156 12.79 0.70 -1.53
C PHE A 156 11.75 1.77 -1.85
N ILE A 157 10.87 1.49 -2.80
CA ILE A 157 9.75 2.35 -3.19
C ILE A 157 8.49 1.52 -3.18
N GLU A 158 7.60 1.80 -2.28
CA GLU A 158 6.30 1.16 -2.21
C GLU A 158 5.24 2.04 -2.90
N LEU A 159 4.26 1.43 -3.53
CA LEU A 159 3.14 2.11 -4.16
C LEU A 159 1.85 1.72 -3.47
N ASP A 160 1.73 2.08 -2.21
CA ASP A 160 0.64 1.66 -1.33
C ASP A 160 0.19 2.82 -0.42
N ARG A 161 0.09 4.01 -0.96
CA ARG A 161 -0.44 5.14 -0.19
C ARG A 161 -1.67 5.71 -0.87
N ARG A 162 -2.70 6.00 -0.08
CA ARG A 162 -3.87 6.75 -0.57
C ARG A 162 -3.49 8.12 -1.11
N GLY A 163 -4.37 8.71 -1.94
CA GLY A 163 -4.16 10.06 -2.46
C GLY A 163 -3.34 10.11 -3.74
N ALA A 164 -2.89 11.32 -4.10
CA ALA A 164 -2.27 11.59 -5.39
C ALA A 164 -0.79 11.93 -5.31
N ASN A 165 -0.34 12.55 -4.21
CA ASN A 165 0.97 13.19 -4.17
C ASN A 165 1.73 12.92 -2.87
N ASP A 166 1.17 12.20 -1.91
CA ASP A 166 1.84 11.97 -0.64
C ASP A 166 3.02 11.02 -0.80
N CYS A 167 4.06 11.25 0.01
CA CYS A 167 5.14 10.30 0.25
C CYS A 167 5.34 10.12 1.76
N VAL A 168 5.50 8.89 2.19
CA VAL A 168 5.67 8.51 3.60
C VAL A 168 6.94 7.69 3.75
N PHE A 169 7.79 8.03 4.72
CA PHE A 169 9.12 7.44 4.85
C PHE A 169 9.25 6.41 5.99
N TYR A 170 8.32 6.40 6.95
CA TYR A 170 8.33 5.52 8.14
C TYR A 170 9.67 5.54 8.89
N ASN A 171 10.28 6.74 9.03
CA ASN A 171 11.61 6.93 9.61
C ASN A 171 12.74 6.16 8.90
N SER A 172 12.58 5.88 7.63
CA SER A 172 13.61 5.26 6.78
C SER A 172 14.14 6.26 5.76
N GLU A 173 14.40 7.50 6.20
CA GLU A 173 14.88 8.60 5.38
C GLU A 173 15.93 9.45 6.10
N HIS A 174 16.62 10.28 5.31
CA HIS A 174 17.36 11.45 5.75
C HIS A 174 17.06 12.63 4.81
N GLY A 175 17.40 13.86 5.22
CA GLY A 175 16.95 15.07 4.53
C GLY A 175 17.30 15.15 3.05
N GLU A 176 18.43 14.57 2.59
CA GLU A 176 18.76 14.49 1.16
C GLU A 176 17.83 13.53 0.42
N PHE A 177 17.46 12.41 1.01
CA PHE A 177 16.55 11.45 0.40
C PHE A 177 15.14 12.02 0.31
N ALA A 178 14.64 12.62 1.39
CA ALA A 178 13.33 13.29 1.38
C ALA A 178 13.26 14.35 0.28
N SER A 179 14.25 15.28 0.24
CA SER A 179 14.33 16.30 -0.81
C SER A 179 14.44 15.71 -2.22
N TYR A 180 15.13 14.57 -2.36
CA TYR A 180 15.22 13.87 -3.63
C TYR A 180 13.87 13.34 -4.10
N ILE A 181 13.09 12.71 -3.22
CA ILE A 181 11.74 12.21 -3.53
C ILE A 181 10.79 13.37 -3.86
N GLU A 182 10.81 14.44 -3.06
CA GLU A 182 9.98 15.63 -3.27
C GLU A 182 10.26 16.30 -4.62
N SER A 183 11.50 16.22 -5.13
CA SER A 183 11.86 16.76 -6.44
C SER A 183 11.10 16.13 -7.61
N PHE A 184 10.46 14.96 -7.40
CA PHE A 184 9.58 14.29 -8.36
C PHE A 184 8.12 14.71 -8.22
N GLY A 185 7.79 15.66 -7.31
CA GLY A 185 6.47 16.25 -7.13
C GLY A 185 5.61 15.51 -6.10
N PHE A 186 6.25 14.83 -5.16
CA PHE A 186 5.61 14.28 -3.97
C PHE A 186 5.73 15.25 -2.80
N VAL A 187 4.90 15.09 -1.78
CA VAL A 187 4.85 15.90 -0.57
C VAL A 187 4.86 14.97 0.63
N GLU A 188 5.73 15.23 1.59
CA GLU A 188 5.82 14.42 2.79
C GLU A 188 4.50 14.41 3.58
N ALA A 189 4.11 13.23 4.02
CA ALA A 189 2.93 12.97 4.83
C ALA A 189 3.25 11.95 5.92
N MET A 190 2.40 11.83 6.91
CA MET A 190 2.53 10.85 7.98
C MET A 190 1.81 9.54 7.64
N GLY A 191 2.36 8.43 8.08
CA GLY A 191 1.76 7.09 8.00
C GLY A 191 2.13 6.26 9.22
N SER A 192 1.31 5.26 9.54
CA SER A 192 1.49 4.42 10.72
C SER A 192 2.27 3.15 10.44
N PHE A 193 1.97 2.47 9.34
CA PHE A 193 2.50 1.16 8.99
C PHE A 193 2.47 0.94 7.48
N SER A 194 3.36 0.10 6.97
CA SER A 194 3.39 -0.45 5.63
C SER A 194 4.55 -1.47 5.54
N ASP A 195 4.62 -2.31 4.53
CA ASP A 195 5.63 -3.35 4.38
C ASP A 195 7.07 -2.80 4.39
N ILE A 196 7.31 -1.64 3.80
CA ILE A 196 8.66 -1.02 3.83
C ILE A 196 9.08 -0.57 5.23
N SER A 197 8.14 -0.39 6.16
CA SER A 197 8.49 -0.11 7.57
C SER A 197 9.15 -1.32 8.26
N ILE A 198 8.93 -2.52 7.73
CA ILE A 198 9.59 -3.77 8.13
C ILE A 198 10.87 -3.97 7.31
N ILE A 199 10.78 -3.84 5.98
CA ILE A 199 11.86 -4.22 5.05
C ILE A 199 13.05 -3.27 5.14
N ALA A 200 12.80 -1.96 5.09
CA ALA A 200 13.88 -0.99 4.93
C ALA A 200 14.88 -0.95 6.10
N PRO A 201 14.44 -1.02 7.37
CA PRO A 201 15.36 -1.05 8.52
C PRO A 201 16.30 -2.26 8.52
N GLU A 202 15.82 -3.44 8.10
CA GLU A 202 16.60 -4.67 8.08
C GLU A 202 17.80 -4.61 7.12
N PHE A 203 17.69 -3.77 6.10
CA PHE A 203 18.75 -3.58 5.11
C PHE A 203 19.48 -2.24 5.24
N GLU A 204 19.14 -1.44 6.25
CA GLU A 204 19.71 -0.10 6.46
C GLU A 204 19.62 0.77 5.20
N ARG A 205 18.44 0.82 4.58
CA ARG A 205 18.17 1.59 3.36
C ARG A 205 17.07 2.61 3.55
N CYS A 206 17.18 3.72 2.83
CA CYS A 206 16.07 4.64 2.70
C CYS A 206 14.92 3.99 1.94
N ALA A 207 13.71 4.33 2.35
CA ALA A 207 12.48 3.86 1.73
C ALA A 207 11.41 4.93 1.69
N VAL A 208 10.46 4.78 0.78
CA VAL A 208 9.32 5.67 0.64
C VAL A 208 8.10 4.92 0.13
N ASN A 209 6.94 5.19 0.72
CA ASN A 209 5.63 4.77 0.21
C ASN A 209 4.96 5.96 -0.49
N LEU A 210 4.53 5.77 -1.73
CA LEU A 210 4.01 6.81 -2.62
C LEU A 210 2.52 6.61 -2.88
N SER A 211 1.75 7.71 -2.90
CA SER A 211 0.33 7.69 -3.25
C SER A 211 0.10 7.08 -4.61
N ILE A 212 -0.89 6.17 -4.73
CA ILE A 212 -1.21 5.46 -5.97
C ILE A 212 -2.63 5.72 -6.48
N GLY A 213 -3.34 6.70 -5.92
CA GLY A 213 -4.61 7.19 -6.47
C GLY A 213 -5.86 6.52 -5.91
N TYR A 214 -5.78 5.64 -4.92
CA TYR A 214 -6.96 5.16 -4.22
C TYR A 214 -7.35 6.07 -3.05
N TYR A 215 -8.59 5.99 -2.62
CA TYR A 215 -9.18 6.82 -1.56
C TYR A 215 -10.25 6.05 -0.82
N ASN A 216 -10.45 6.39 0.46
CA ASN A 216 -11.44 5.79 1.35
C ASN A 216 -11.24 4.27 1.47
N GLU A 217 -9.99 3.86 1.54
CA GLU A 217 -9.57 2.47 1.75
C GLU A 217 -10.35 1.83 2.90
N HIS A 218 -10.48 0.51 2.88
CA HIS A 218 -11.18 -0.30 3.89
C HIS A 218 -12.68 0.03 4.05
N THR A 219 -13.26 0.85 3.18
CA THR A 219 -14.68 1.18 3.21
C THR A 219 -15.41 0.84 1.92
N SER A 220 -16.74 0.68 1.98
CA SER A 220 -17.57 0.50 0.78
C SER A 220 -17.61 1.73 -0.14
N LYS A 221 -16.98 2.84 0.25
CA LYS A 221 -16.84 4.07 -0.53
C LYS A 221 -15.48 4.17 -1.21
N GLU A 222 -14.66 3.13 -1.12
CA GLU A 222 -13.37 3.09 -1.77
C GLU A 222 -13.49 3.31 -3.27
N TYR A 223 -12.62 4.15 -3.81
CA TYR A 223 -12.51 4.38 -5.24
C TYR A 223 -11.06 4.58 -5.66
N LEU A 224 -10.78 4.29 -6.93
CA LEU A 224 -9.49 4.54 -7.57
C LEU A 224 -9.62 5.65 -8.59
N ASN A 225 -8.76 6.66 -8.52
CA ASN A 225 -8.54 7.65 -9.57
C ASN A 225 -7.41 7.18 -10.49
N THR A 226 -7.77 6.63 -11.64
CA THR A 226 -6.80 6.08 -12.60
C THR A 226 -5.90 7.14 -13.23
N ASN A 227 -6.33 8.41 -13.28
CA ASN A 227 -5.48 9.49 -13.79
C ASN A 227 -4.34 9.80 -12.81
N GLU A 228 -4.63 9.86 -11.52
CA GLU A 228 -3.63 10.07 -10.47
C GLU A 228 -2.69 8.87 -10.36
N MET A 229 -3.21 7.64 -10.41
CA MET A 229 -2.42 6.41 -10.50
C MET A 229 -1.40 6.47 -11.65
N GLU A 230 -1.83 6.85 -12.85
CA GLU A 230 -0.95 6.96 -14.01
C GLU A 230 0.11 8.08 -13.84
N VAL A 231 -0.23 9.17 -13.17
CA VAL A 231 0.74 10.24 -12.83
C VAL A 231 1.80 9.72 -11.88
N THR A 232 1.42 9.00 -10.83
CA THR A 232 2.38 8.38 -9.90
C THR A 232 3.29 7.39 -10.63
N ILE A 233 2.74 6.49 -11.45
CA ILE A 233 3.54 5.53 -12.24
C ILE A 233 4.54 6.27 -13.14
N ALA A 234 4.13 7.37 -13.77
CA ALA A 234 5.02 8.17 -14.62
C ALA A 234 6.14 8.87 -13.82
N ARG A 235 5.84 9.40 -12.63
CA ARG A 235 6.81 9.99 -11.71
C ARG A 235 7.80 8.95 -11.19
N THR A 236 7.31 7.80 -10.74
CA THR A 236 8.13 6.68 -10.27
C THR A 236 9.06 6.16 -11.36
N ARG A 237 8.58 6.09 -12.61
CA ARG A 237 9.43 5.76 -13.77
C ARG A 237 10.59 6.72 -13.94
N LYS A 238 10.36 8.04 -13.78
CA LYS A 238 11.42 9.05 -13.86
C LYS A 238 12.42 8.90 -12.72
N LEU A 239 11.90 8.67 -11.51
CA LEU A 239 12.69 8.43 -10.31
C LEU A 239 13.62 7.21 -10.50
N ILE A 240 13.11 6.06 -10.93
CA ILE A 240 13.90 4.86 -11.20
C ILE A 240 15.02 5.13 -12.19
N LYS A 241 14.71 5.81 -13.30
CA LYS A 241 15.71 6.15 -14.33
C LYS A 241 16.79 7.11 -13.82
N ASP A 242 16.44 8.05 -12.96
CA ASP A 242 17.40 8.99 -12.37
C ASP A 242 18.27 8.29 -11.33
N ALA A 243 17.67 7.46 -10.48
CA ALA A 243 18.35 6.68 -9.46
C ALA A 243 19.42 5.76 -10.06
N THR A 244 19.09 5.07 -11.16
CA THR A 244 20.04 4.22 -11.87
C THR A 244 21.24 4.99 -12.38
N LYS A 245 21.03 6.19 -12.93
CA LYS A 245 22.13 7.05 -13.43
C LYS A 245 23.06 7.55 -12.32
N LYS A 246 22.47 7.85 -11.16
CA LYS A 246 23.22 8.39 -10.02
C LYS A 246 24.00 7.31 -9.28
N ALA A 247 23.63 6.05 -9.40
CA ALA A 247 24.20 4.89 -8.72
C ALA A 247 24.43 5.12 -7.20
N LYS A 248 23.63 6.00 -6.59
CA LYS A 248 23.76 6.37 -5.18
C LYS A 248 23.09 5.32 -4.31
N HIS A 249 23.81 4.82 -3.35
CA HIS A 249 23.23 4.07 -2.25
C HIS A 249 22.61 5.04 -1.25
N TRP A 250 21.33 4.87 -0.99
CA TRP A 250 20.59 5.64 0.01
C TRP A 250 20.58 4.86 1.31
N GLU A 251 21.71 4.92 2.04
CA GLU A 251 21.85 4.24 3.32
C GLU A 251 21.17 5.05 4.41
N HIS A 252 20.41 4.37 5.23
CA HIS A 252 19.79 4.92 6.43
C HIS A 252 19.88 3.91 7.55
N ILE A 253 20.65 4.24 8.57
CA ILE A 253 20.64 3.50 9.83
C ILE A 253 19.46 4.03 10.61
N SER A 254 18.39 3.26 10.66
CA SER A 254 17.23 3.59 11.48
C SER A 254 17.70 3.73 12.93
N THR A 255 17.71 4.94 13.44
CA THR A 255 17.69 5.07 14.89
C THR A 255 16.41 4.40 15.36
N PRO A 256 16.44 3.52 16.39
CA PRO A 256 15.24 2.91 16.92
C PRO A 256 14.26 4.03 17.21
N THR A 257 13.31 4.21 16.30
CA THR A 257 12.35 5.28 16.47
C THR A 257 11.35 4.84 17.49
N ARG A 258 10.88 5.81 18.19
CA ARG A 258 9.82 5.82 19.18
C ARG A 258 8.51 5.10 18.74
N TRP A 259 8.49 4.47 17.56
CA TRP A 259 7.32 3.86 16.91
C TRP A 259 7.45 2.34 16.67
N GLY A 260 8.48 1.69 17.18
CA GLY A 260 8.69 0.25 16.98
C GLY A 260 7.81 -0.60 17.90
N TYR A 261 6.91 -1.37 17.36
CA TYR A 261 6.43 -2.61 17.96
C TYR A 261 7.60 -3.57 18.06
N GLY A 262 8.30 -3.62 19.17
CA GLY A 262 9.39 -4.58 19.33
C GLY A 262 10.13 -4.38 20.65
N ALA A 263 9.97 -5.35 21.53
CA ALA A 263 10.80 -5.75 22.65
C ALA A 263 11.60 -4.64 23.39
N GLU A 264 11.16 -4.39 24.62
CA GLU A 264 11.90 -3.70 25.70
C GLU A 264 12.21 -2.21 25.49
N GLY A 265 11.21 -1.37 25.70
CA GLY A 265 11.38 0.07 25.85
C GLY A 265 10.34 0.91 25.13
N SER A 266 9.06 0.53 25.13
CA SER A 266 8.02 1.42 24.63
C SER A 266 7.98 2.70 25.46
N VAL A 267 8.27 3.83 24.81
CA VAL A 267 8.16 5.17 25.40
C VAL A 267 6.69 5.58 25.52
N TRP A 268 5.77 4.80 24.94
CA TRP A 268 4.34 5.00 25.08
C TRP A 268 3.88 4.37 26.40
N SER A 269 3.37 5.21 27.26
CA SER A 269 2.65 4.73 28.45
C SER A 269 1.22 4.40 28.03
N ASP A 270 0.55 3.54 28.82
CA ASP A 270 -0.92 3.31 28.69
C ASP A 270 -1.73 4.61 28.76
N LYS A 271 -1.09 5.74 29.07
CA LYS A 271 -1.64 7.09 29.15
C LYS A 271 -1.73 7.81 27.81
N ASP A 272 -1.06 7.29 26.76
CA ASP A 272 -1.05 7.94 25.44
C ASP A 272 -2.19 7.44 24.54
N PHE A 273 -2.95 6.43 25.02
CA PHE A 273 -4.05 5.82 24.29
C PHE A 273 -5.35 5.85 25.10
N ILE A 274 -6.46 5.83 24.40
CA ILE A 274 -7.80 5.67 24.94
C ILE A 274 -8.57 4.58 24.19
N ASP A 275 -9.17 3.66 24.96
CA ASP A 275 -10.04 2.61 24.41
C ASP A 275 -11.47 3.12 24.32
N CYS A 276 -12.15 2.79 23.25
CA CYS A 276 -13.59 2.94 23.20
C CYS A 276 -14.23 1.88 24.10
N THR A 277 -14.90 2.30 25.16
CA THR A 277 -15.56 1.41 26.13
C THR A 277 -16.70 0.56 25.51
N GLU A 278 -17.25 0.98 24.37
CA GLU A 278 -18.35 0.29 23.70
C GLU A 278 -17.88 -0.77 22.70
N CYS A 279 -16.75 -0.55 21.99
CA CYS A 279 -16.30 -1.45 20.94
C CYS A 279 -14.83 -1.87 21.01
N GLY A 280 -14.06 -1.35 21.98
CA GLY A 280 -12.65 -1.67 22.18
C GLY A 280 -11.70 -1.07 21.16
N GLU A 281 -12.14 -0.13 20.30
CA GLU A 281 -11.27 0.54 19.34
C GLU A 281 -10.29 1.45 20.07
N LEU A 282 -9.01 1.42 19.66
CA LEU A 282 -7.92 2.15 20.30
C LEU A 282 -7.64 3.46 19.53
N TYR A 283 -7.48 4.57 20.24
CA TYR A 283 -7.16 5.88 19.68
C TYR A 283 -5.98 6.51 20.38
N PHE A 284 -5.19 7.30 19.66
CA PHE A 284 -4.24 8.21 20.27
C PHE A 284 -4.97 9.37 20.93
N LEU A 285 -4.52 9.76 22.10
CA LEU A 285 -5.09 10.91 22.82
C LEU A 285 -5.01 12.20 22.01
N ASP A 286 -3.92 12.41 21.27
CA ASP A 286 -3.70 13.60 20.43
C ASP A 286 -4.69 13.67 19.26
N ASP A 287 -5.19 12.53 18.76
CA ASP A 287 -6.17 12.49 17.67
C ASP A 287 -7.60 12.75 18.14
N MET A 288 -7.85 12.62 19.46
CA MET A 288 -9.21 12.73 19.99
C MET A 288 -9.81 14.12 19.90
N GLU A 289 -9.00 15.18 19.90
CA GLU A 289 -9.49 16.54 19.64
C GLU A 289 -10.00 16.71 18.22
N LEU A 290 -9.27 16.15 17.23
CA LEU A 290 -9.67 16.13 15.81
C LEU A 290 -10.95 15.31 15.62
N LEU A 291 -11.12 14.22 16.33
CA LEU A 291 -12.29 13.33 16.29
C LEU A 291 -13.45 13.85 17.16
N GLN A 292 -13.31 15.02 17.78
CA GLN A 292 -14.31 15.60 18.69
C GLN A 292 -14.75 14.61 19.78
N TRP A 293 -13.80 13.80 20.27
CA TRP A 293 -14.03 12.77 21.29
C TRP A 293 -15.16 11.79 20.91
N THR A 294 -15.20 11.37 19.67
CA THR A 294 -16.22 10.44 19.16
C THR A 294 -15.52 9.24 18.51
N CYS A 295 -15.91 8.04 18.90
CA CYS A 295 -15.44 6.82 18.28
C CYS A 295 -15.90 6.76 16.82
N THR A 296 -14.99 6.61 15.88
CA THR A 296 -15.32 6.55 14.44
C THR A 296 -15.97 5.22 14.05
N LYS A 297 -15.84 4.18 14.90
CA LYS A 297 -16.37 2.85 14.63
C LYS A 297 -17.80 2.64 15.12
N CYS A 298 -18.13 3.13 16.30
CA CYS A 298 -19.46 2.93 16.90
C CYS A 298 -20.18 4.23 17.27
N GLU A 299 -19.62 5.39 16.93
CA GLU A 299 -20.15 6.73 17.19
C GLU A 299 -20.33 7.07 18.70
N ALA A 300 -19.83 6.23 19.59
CA ALA A 300 -19.86 6.48 21.01
C ALA A 300 -19.02 7.70 21.39
N LYS A 301 -19.50 8.50 22.35
CA LYS A 301 -18.73 9.60 22.91
C LYS A 301 -17.66 9.05 23.86
N LEU A 302 -16.42 9.47 23.64
CA LEU A 302 -15.26 9.15 24.46
C LEU A 302 -14.99 10.27 25.46
N SER A 303 -14.52 9.94 26.64
CA SER A 303 -14.16 10.95 27.64
C SER A 303 -12.94 10.49 28.45
N LEU A 304 -12.10 11.42 28.85
CA LEU A 304 -10.94 11.18 29.73
C LEU A 304 -11.34 10.59 31.11
N LEU A 305 -12.60 10.75 31.52
CA LEU A 305 -13.10 10.21 32.80
C LEU A 305 -13.23 8.68 32.82
N ASN A 306 -13.16 8.03 31.66
CA ASN A 306 -13.21 6.56 31.53
C ASN A 306 -11.82 5.92 31.49
N VAL A 307 -10.77 6.72 31.50
CA VAL A 307 -9.38 6.26 31.62
C VAL A 307 -9.07 6.22 33.11
N GLY A 308 -9.04 5.04 33.71
CA GLY A 308 -8.64 4.87 35.10
C GLY A 308 -7.20 5.34 35.30
N ILE A 309 -7.02 6.59 35.71
CA ILE A 309 -5.78 7.16 36.24
C ILE A 309 -5.84 7.05 37.76
#